data_9637d956e7d4a49d67b4be93cea156b2
#
_entry.id   9637d956e7d4a49d67b4be93cea156b2
#
_cell.length_a   1.000
_cell.length_b   1.000
_cell.length_c   1.000
_cell.angle_alpha   90.00
_cell.angle_beta   90.00
_cell.angle_gamma   90.00
#
_symmetry.space_group_name_H-M   'P 1'
#
loop_
_entity.id
_entity.type
_entity.pdbx_description
1 polymer ?
#
loop_
_entity_poly.entity_id
_entity_poly.type
_entity_poly.pdbx_seq_one_letter_code
_entity_poly.pdbx_strand_id
1 'polypeptide(L)'
;MTTSNSTADQVFDPQLAAELREKRKQTISNSLAKRHRKEKTFRFFGFSAVIAGLFFVALLFGSILSKGLPAFWQSSMSLPVYFDPAIITTGAKPVQRAGESPAQFEERFIAWQTEMGMVDWDALIVNAMIAKDPALASKRDDLASLYTSSEAYRLRDMVMKDPSLVGKKEDIKVLADANVDVWLAGNIDRSLPDEQQQLSPEVRQLADE
;
A
#
# COMPACT_ATOMS: atom_id res chain seq x y z
N MET A 1 -88.26 -16.38 -62.20
CA MET A 1 -87.27 -17.35 -61.69
C MET A 1 -86.63 -16.79 -60.44
N THR A 2 -87.15 -17.23 -59.36
CA THR A 2 -86.78 -16.88 -57.99
C THR A 2 -85.67 -17.79 -57.51
N THR A 3 -84.54 -17.29 -57.26
CA THR A 3 -83.53 -18.01 -56.48
C THR A 3 -83.45 -17.41 -55.05
N SER A 4 -84.03 -18.21 -54.20
CA SER A 4 -83.98 -18.08 -52.73
C SER A 4 -82.54 -18.05 -52.25
N ASN A 5 -82.12 -16.95 -51.64
CA ASN A 5 -80.92 -16.83 -50.91
C ASN A 5 -81.19 -17.12 -49.43
N SER A 6 -81.12 -18.41 -49.09
CA SER A 6 -81.17 -18.90 -47.66
C SER A 6 -79.75 -18.99 -47.17
N THR A 7 -79.22 -17.93 -46.58
CA THR A 7 -77.94 -18.01 -45.91
C THR A 7 -78.13 -17.63 -44.46
N ALA A 8 -78.14 -18.71 -43.66
CA ALA A 8 -77.59 -18.84 -42.32
C ALA A 8 -78.22 -17.85 -41.26
N ASP A 9 -79.30 -18.32 -40.73
CA ASP A 9 -79.60 -18.09 -39.34
C ASP A 9 -78.65 -19.01 -38.52
N GLN A 10 -77.45 -18.59 -38.35
CA GLN A 10 -76.55 -19.25 -37.41
C GLN A 10 -77.10 -18.97 -36.03
N VAL A 11 -77.78 -20.00 -35.51
CA VAL A 11 -78.19 -20.05 -34.11
C VAL A 11 -77.03 -19.69 -33.21
N PHE A 12 -77.07 -18.48 -32.75
CA PHE A 12 -76.11 -17.98 -31.77
C PHE A 12 -76.32 -18.78 -30.45
N ASP A 13 -75.55 -19.85 -30.25
CA ASP A 13 -75.59 -20.60 -29.00
C ASP A 13 -74.84 -19.82 -27.91
N PRO A 14 -75.57 -19.25 -26.94
CA PRO A 14 -74.94 -18.47 -25.89
C PRO A 14 -74.06 -19.32 -24.97
N GLN A 15 -74.30 -20.64 -24.88
CA GLN A 15 -73.46 -21.52 -24.07
C GLN A 15 -72.11 -21.79 -24.73
N LEU A 16 -72.07 -22.02 -26.01
CA LEU A 16 -70.86 -22.17 -26.79
C LEU A 16 -70.03 -20.91 -26.78
N ALA A 17 -70.66 -19.75 -26.87
CA ALA A 17 -69.99 -18.47 -26.77
C ALA A 17 -69.38 -18.21 -25.39
N ALA A 18 -70.07 -18.63 -24.35
CA ALA A 18 -69.52 -18.55 -22.95
C ALA A 18 -68.32 -19.49 -22.75
N GLU A 19 -68.41 -20.74 -23.23
CA GLU A 19 -67.23 -21.65 -23.18
C GLU A 19 -66.01 -21.15 -23.94
N LEU A 20 -66.24 -20.60 -25.14
CA LEU A 20 -65.12 -20.05 -25.95
C LEU A 20 -64.49 -18.82 -25.26
N ARG A 21 -65.30 -18.01 -24.55
CA ARG A 21 -64.79 -16.89 -23.75
C ARG A 21 -63.94 -17.38 -22.56
N GLU A 22 -64.42 -18.38 -21.87
CA GLU A 22 -63.65 -18.94 -20.72
C GLU A 22 -62.33 -19.61 -21.19
N LYS A 23 -62.37 -20.39 -22.28
CA LYS A 23 -61.15 -20.98 -22.89
C LYS A 23 -60.15 -19.91 -23.30
N ARG A 24 -60.66 -18.80 -23.91
CA ARG A 24 -59.78 -17.65 -24.27
C ARG A 24 -59.16 -16.98 -23.01
N LYS A 25 -59.99 -16.74 -21.95
CA LYS A 25 -59.48 -16.19 -20.71
C LYS A 25 -58.43 -17.06 -20.08
N GLN A 26 -58.64 -18.38 -19.99
CA GLN A 26 -57.64 -19.34 -19.48
C GLN A 26 -56.38 -19.36 -20.33
N THR A 27 -56.47 -19.33 -21.64
CA THR A 27 -55.29 -19.29 -22.52
C THR A 27 -54.51 -17.97 -22.35
N ILE A 28 -55.20 -16.85 -22.19
CA ILE A 28 -54.58 -15.54 -21.98
C ILE A 28 -53.92 -15.53 -20.59
N SER A 29 -54.59 -15.99 -19.54
CA SER A 29 -54.04 -15.99 -18.16
C SER A 29 -52.80 -16.90 -18.06
N ASN A 30 -52.85 -18.07 -18.68
CA ASN A 30 -51.70 -19.00 -18.72
C ASN A 30 -50.50 -18.41 -19.51
N SER A 31 -50.77 -17.71 -20.61
CA SER A 31 -49.74 -17.05 -21.40
C SER A 31 -49.10 -15.87 -20.63
N LEU A 32 -49.91 -15.10 -19.90
CA LEU A 32 -49.44 -14.02 -19.02
C LEU A 32 -48.59 -14.56 -17.86
N ALA A 33 -49.05 -15.61 -17.19
CA ALA A 33 -48.29 -16.25 -16.12
C ALA A 33 -46.93 -16.78 -16.60
N LYS A 34 -46.91 -17.37 -17.81
CA LYS A 34 -45.65 -17.84 -18.42
C LYS A 34 -44.68 -16.72 -18.80
N ARG A 35 -45.22 -15.59 -19.27
CA ARG A 35 -44.43 -14.38 -19.57
C ARG A 35 -43.86 -13.78 -18.28
N HIS A 36 -44.67 -13.60 -17.25
CA HIS A 36 -44.23 -13.09 -15.96
C HIS A 36 -43.15 -13.97 -15.27
N ARG A 37 -43.27 -15.31 -15.38
CA ARG A 37 -42.21 -16.20 -14.91
C ARG A 37 -40.91 -15.98 -15.65
N LYS A 38 -40.93 -15.89 -16.99
CA LYS A 38 -39.74 -15.64 -17.81
C LYS A 38 -39.13 -14.28 -17.48
N GLU A 39 -39.94 -13.25 -17.29
CA GLU A 39 -39.49 -11.91 -16.90
C GLU A 39 -38.81 -11.91 -15.52
N LYS A 40 -39.45 -12.57 -14.52
CA LYS A 40 -38.84 -12.71 -13.18
C LYS A 40 -37.51 -13.47 -13.24
N THR A 41 -37.45 -14.54 -14.00
CA THR A 41 -36.22 -15.31 -14.17
C THR A 41 -35.13 -14.48 -14.86
N PHE A 42 -35.47 -13.76 -15.92
CA PHE A 42 -34.54 -12.86 -16.62
C PHE A 42 -34.02 -11.75 -15.70
N ARG A 43 -34.91 -11.11 -14.95
CA ARG A 43 -34.52 -10.09 -13.95
C ARG A 43 -33.62 -10.68 -12.86
N PHE A 44 -33.94 -11.87 -12.38
CA PHE A 44 -33.13 -12.57 -11.38
C PHE A 44 -31.71 -12.86 -11.91
N PHE A 45 -31.59 -13.42 -13.11
CA PHE A 45 -30.28 -13.68 -13.72
C PHE A 45 -29.52 -12.40 -14.02
N GLY A 46 -30.19 -11.34 -14.51
CA GLY A 46 -29.57 -10.04 -14.74
C GLY A 46 -29.02 -9.44 -13.43
N PHE A 47 -29.85 -9.46 -12.38
CA PHE A 47 -29.42 -8.96 -11.06
C PHE A 47 -28.28 -9.80 -10.44
N SER A 48 -28.37 -11.14 -10.58
CA SER A 48 -27.30 -12.03 -10.10
C SER A 48 -25.99 -11.79 -10.85
N ALA A 49 -26.02 -11.52 -12.14
CA ALA A 49 -24.83 -11.21 -12.92
C ALA A 49 -24.18 -9.90 -12.47
N VAL A 50 -24.97 -8.88 -12.15
CA VAL A 50 -24.45 -7.61 -11.61
C VAL A 50 -23.81 -7.82 -10.24
N ILE A 51 -24.47 -8.58 -9.35
CA ILE A 51 -23.91 -8.91 -8.03
C ILE A 51 -22.62 -9.71 -8.17
N ALA A 52 -22.59 -10.70 -9.06
CA ALA A 52 -21.38 -11.46 -9.32
C ALA A 52 -20.25 -10.57 -9.84
N GLY A 53 -20.54 -9.64 -10.75
CA GLY A 53 -19.56 -8.67 -11.23
C GLY A 53 -18.99 -7.80 -10.11
N LEU A 54 -19.87 -7.25 -9.25
CA LEU A 54 -19.46 -6.45 -8.09
C LEU A 54 -18.63 -7.28 -7.10
N PHE A 55 -18.99 -8.55 -6.90
CA PHE A 55 -18.23 -9.45 -6.03
C PHE A 55 -16.82 -9.70 -6.56
N PHE A 56 -16.65 -9.94 -7.86
CA PHE A 56 -15.33 -10.09 -8.46
C PHE A 56 -14.50 -8.81 -8.38
N VAL A 57 -15.12 -7.66 -8.59
CA VAL A 57 -14.45 -6.36 -8.39
C VAL A 57 -14.00 -6.20 -6.95
N ALA A 58 -14.87 -6.51 -5.97
CA ALA A 58 -14.52 -6.43 -4.55
C ALA A 58 -13.38 -7.40 -4.19
N LEU A 59 -13.38 -8.63 -4.73
CA LEU A 59 -12.29 -9.59 -4.54
C LEU A 59 -10.96 -9.05 -5.12
N LEU A 60 -11.02 -8.45 -6.31
CA LEU A 60 -9.84 -7.88 -6.95
C LEU A 60 -9.28 -6.73 -6.11
N PHE A 61 -10.13 -5.80 -5.68
CA PHE A 61 -9.72 -4.72 -4.78
C PHE A 61 -9.18 -5.26 -3.46
N GLY A 62 -9.85 -6.23 -2.84
CA GLY A 62 -9.38 -6.87 -1.62
C GLY A 62 -8.01 -7.52 -1.79
N SER A 63 -7.76 -8.18 -2.92
CA SER A 63 -6.45 -8.76 -3.23
C SER A 63 -5.37 -7.70 -3.42
N ILE A 64 -5.68 -6.61 -4.10
CA ILE A 64 -4.73 -5.49 -4.29
C ILE A 64 -4.43 -4.82 -2.95
N LEU A 65 -5.47 -4.52 -2.16
CA LEU A 65 -5.29 -3.88 -0.86
C LEU A 65 -4.49 -4.78 0.10
N SER A 66 -4.80 -6.08 0.17
CA SER A 66 -4.10 -7.00 1.08
C SER A 66 -2.61 -7.11 0.78
N LYS A 67 -2.21 -6.96 -0.48
CA LYS A 67 -0.79 -6.97 -0.90
C LYS A 67 -0.15 -5.58 -0.84
N GLY A 68 -0.92 -4.53 -1.04
CA GLY A 68 -0.43 -3.15 -1.07
C GLY A 68 -0.39 -2.47 0.29
N LEU A 69 -1.33 -2.78 1.19
CA LEU A 69 -1.38 -2.16 2.52
C LEU A 69 -0.09 -2.37 3.35
N PRO A 70 0.54 -3.56 3.37
CA PRO A 70 1.80 -3.75 4.10
C PRO A 70 2.92 -2.79 3.66
N ALA A 71 2.91 -2.33 2.40
CA ALA A 71 3.91 -1.38 1.90
C ALA A 71 3.83 0.03 2.55
N PHE A 72 2.74 0.34 3.26
CA PHE A 72 2.61 1.58 4.04
C PHE A 72 3.13 1.47 5.47
N TRP A 73 3.45 0.27 5.95
CA TRP A 73 4.05 0.01 7.25
C TRP A 73 5.48 -0.50 7.03
N GLN A 74 6.43 0.42 7.17
CA GLN A 74 7.84 0.08 7.12
C GLN A 74 8.34 -0.23 8.52
N SER A 75 9.11 -1.31 8.64
CA SER A 75 9.76 -1.68 9.89
C SER A 75 10.75 -0.60 10.32
N SER A 76 10.77 -0.28 11.60
CA SER A 76 11.67 0.73 12.15
C SER A 76 12.17 0.30 13.52
N MET A 77 13.42 0.63 13.80
CA MET A 77 14.03 0.43 15.10
C MET A 77 14.19 1.77 15.83
N SER A 78 13.93 1.80 17.14
CA SER A 78 14.20 2.98 17.97
C SER A 78 15.59 2.87 18.58
N LEU A 79 16.45 3.82 18.23
CA LEU A 79 17.84 3.86 18.67
C LEU A 79 18.14 5.16 19.42
N PRO A 80 18.79 5.10 20.58
CA PRO A 80 19.28 6.27 21.30
C PRO A 80 20.59 6.76 20.67
N VAL A 81 20.45 7.56 19.59
CA VAL A 81 21.60 8.07 18.83
C VAL A 81 22.28 9.21 19.59
N TYR A 82 23.56 9.08 19.84
CA TYR A 82 24.40 10.14 20.36
C TYR A 82 25.05 10.92 19.22
N PHE A 83 24.77 12.20 19.11
CA PHE A 83 25.36 13.09 18.11
C PHE A 83 26.78 13.48 18.54
N ASP A 84 27.71 12.57 18.35
CA ASP A 84 29.06 12.66 18.86
C ASP A 84 29.86 13.81 18.21
N PRO A 85 30.33 14.81 19.00
CA PRO A 85 31.17 15.89 18.50
C PRO A 85 32.51 15.41 17.92
N ALA A 86 32.98 14.22 18.29
CA ALA A 86 34.19 13.64 17.71
C ALA A 86 33.98 13.15 16.26
N ILE A 87 32.76 12.80 15.90
CA ILE A 87 32.36 12.42 14.52
C ILE A 87 31.91 13.67 13.76
N ILE A 88 31.08 14.49 14.39
CA ILE A 88 30.55 15.75 13.81
C ILE A 88 31.56 16.87 14.09
N THR A 89 32.66 16.85 13.36
CA THR A 89 33.77 17.81 13.56
C THR A 89 33.58 19.15 12.86
N THR A 90 32.40 19.37 12.24
CA THR A 90 32.08 20.61 11.52
C THR A 90 31.91 21.79 12.46
N GLY A 91 32.30 22.97 11.98
CA GLY A 91 32.11 24.23 12.74
C GLY A 91 30.64 24.61 12.95
N ALA A 92 30.41 25.61 13.75
CA ALA A 92 29.08 26.16 13.99
C ALA A 92 28.43 26.64 12.69
N LYS A 93 27.10 26.48 12.58
CA LYS A 93 26.32 26.94 11.42
C LYS A 93 26.61 28.44 11.18
N PRO A 94 27.04 28.83 9.97
CA PRO A 94 27.33 30.21 9.66
C PRO A 94 26.09 31.10 9.82
N VAL A 95 26.29 32.22 10.46
CA VAL A 95 25.31 33.31 10.54
C VAL A 95 25.90 34.50 9.78
N GLN A 96 25.08 35.23 9.05
CA GLN A 96 25.51 36.43 8.33
C GLN A 96 26.09 37.46 9.31
N ARG A 97 27.29 37.96 9.04
CA ARG A 97 27.98 38.94 9.89
C ARG A 97 27.61 40.35 9.46
N ALA A 98 27.68 41.29 10.39
CA ALA A 98 27.46 42.69 10.08
C ALA A 98 28.49 43.17 9.04
N GLY A 99 28.01 43.76 7.94
CA GLY A 99 28.86 44.25 6.85
C GLY A 99 29.30 43.16 5.83
N GLU A 100 28.90 41.91 6.01
CA GLU A 100 29.19 40.83 5.07
C GLU A 100 28.23 40.88 3.86
N SER A 101 28.80 40.78 2.66
CA SER A 101 27.96 40.68 1.46
C SER A 101 27.22 39.33 1.39
N PRO A 102 26.02 39.28 0.73
CA PRO A 102 25.30 38.06 0.56
C PRO A 102 26.12 36.93 -0.10
N ALA A 103 26.98 37.27 -1.07
CA ALA A 103 27.83 36.31 -1.75
C ALA A 103 28.89 35.70 -0.80
N GLN A 104 29.51 36.48 0.05
CA GLN A 104 30.49 35.97 1.03
C GLN A 104 29.82 35.07 2.09
N PHE A 105 28.62 35.43 2.52
CA PHE A 105 27.85 34.58 3.42
C PHE A 105 27.49 33.24 2.75
N GLU A 106 27.01 33.28 1.50
CA GLU A 106 26.63 32.08 0.73
C GLU A 106 27.83 31.16 0.53
N GLU A 107 29.00 31.67 0.19
CA GLU A 107 30.22 30.89 0.06
C GLU A 107 30.57 30.14 1.35
N ARG A 108 30.54 30.82 2.51
CA ARG A 108 30.77 30.17 3.82
C ARG A 108 29.70 29.17 4.18
N PHE A 109 28.45 29.45 3.81
CA PHE A 109 27.35 28.54 4.06
C PHE A 109 27.46 27.27 3.21
N ILE A 110 27.82 27.40 1.93
CA ILE A 110 28.06 26.25 1.03
C ILE A 110 29.26 25.44 1.53
N ALA A 111 30.35 26.08 1.95
CA ALA A 111 31.49 25.39 2.52
C ALA A 111 31.10 24.56 3.75
N TRP A 112 30.33 25.15 4.68
CA TRP A 112 29.80 24.43 5.84
C TRP A 112 28.88 23.27 5.46
N GLN A 113 27.99 23.44 4.48
CA GLN A 113 27.15 22.36 3.98
C GLN A 113 27.96 21.22 3.39
N THR A 114 29.05 21.55 2.69
CA THR A 114 29.95 20.56 2.10
C THR A 114 30.65 19.75 3.19
N GLU A 115 31.15 20.42 4.24
CA GLU A 115 31.76 19.76 5.42
C GLU A 115 30.74 18.82 6.09
N MET A 116 29.50 19.29 6.29
CA MET A 116 28.41 18.45 6.82
C MET A 116 28.10 17.22 5.96
N GLY A 117 28.31 17.33 4.63
CA GLY A 117 28.17 16.21 3.71
C GLY A 117 29.29 15.19 3.81
N MET A 118 30.45 15.54 4.38
CA MET A 118 31.62 14.64 4.55
C MET A 118 31.65 13.92 5.89
N VAL A 119 30.75 14.27 6.82
CA VAL A 119 30.64 13.60 8.12
C VAL A 119 30.13 12.17 7.92
N ASP A 120 30.71 11.22 8.65
CA ASP A 120 30.24 9.81 8.69
C ASP A 120 29.00 9.70 9.58
N TRP A 121 27.83 10.00 8.99
CA TRP A 121 26.54 9.93 9.68
C TRP A 121 26.12 8.49 9.97
N ASP A 122 26.56 7.52 9.16
CA ASP A 122 26.31 6.10 9.37
C ASP A 122 26.96 5.62 10.64
N ALA A 123 28.17 6.12 10.95
CA ALA A 123 28.86 5.78 12.19
C ALA A 123 28.03 6.09 13.45
N LEU A 124 27.21 7.16 13.43
CA LEU A 124 26.34 7.49 14.57
C LEU A 124 25.27 6.42 14.80
N ILE A 125 24.65 5.93 13.73
CA ILE A 125 23.61 4.89 13.78
C ILE A 125 24.22 3.56 14.24
N VAL A 126 25.32 3.15 13.61
CA VAL A 126 26.02 1.92 13.94
C VAL A 126 26.53 1.95 15.40
N ASN A 127 27.10 3.08 15.84
CA ASN A 127 27.53 3.24 17.23
C ASN A 127 26.36 3.18 18.23
N ALA A 128 25.17 3.66 17.87
CA ALA A 128 23.99 3.57 18.69
C ALA A 128 23.51 2.10 18.83
N MET A 129 23.60 1.30 17.76
CA MET A 129 23.32 -0.14 17.81
C MET A 129 24.31 -0.87 18.70
N ILE A 130 25.62 -0.62 18.53
CA ILE A 130 26.70 -1.22 19.34
C ILE A 130 26.58 -0.80 20.81
N ALA A 131 26.18 0.45 21.09
CA ALA A 131 25.95 0.91 22.47
C ALA A 131 24.77 0.18 23.13
N LYS A 132 23.81 -0.32 22.36
CA LYS A 132 22.69 -1.13 22.84
C LYS A 132 23.11 -2.59 23.08
N ASP A 133 23.89 -3.13 22.15
CA ASP A 133 24.51 -4.46 22.28
C ASP A 133 25.98 -4.45 21.85
N PRO A 134 26.92 -4.45 22.81
CA PRO A 134 28.37 -4.46 22.53
C PRO A 134 28.90 -5.67 21.77
N ALA A 135 28.16 -6.78 21.72
CA ALA A 135 28.55 -7.97 20.95
C ALA A 135 28.53 -7.70 19.44
N LEU A 136 27.77 -6.70 19.00
CA LEU A 136 27.64 -6.28 17.61
C LEU A 136 28.87 -5.53 17.07
N ALA A 137 29.83 -5.17 17.92
CA ALA A 137 30.99 -4.36 17.52
C ALA A 137 31.84 -4.99 16.40
N SER A 138 31.85 -6.33 16.28
CA SER A 138 32.57 -7.06 15.23
C SER A 138 31.81 -7.13 13.89
N LYS A 139 30.55 -6.72 13.84
CA LYS A 139 29.66 -6.85 12.69
C LYS A 139 29.24 -5.48 12.10
N ARG A 140 30.13 -4.47 12.20
CA ARG A 140 29.78 -3.07 11.82
C ARG A 140 29.25 -2.93 10.40
N ASP A 141 29.85 -3.63 9.43
CA ASP A 141 29.46 -3.55 8.02
C ASP A 141 28.08 -4.18 7.79
N ASP A 142 27.77 -5.27 8.51
CA ASP A 142 26.46 -5.92 8.43
C ASP A 142 25.37 -5.05 9.09
N LEU A 143 25.70 -4.33 10.18
CA LEU A 143 24.79 -3.39 10.83
C LEU A 143 24.39 -2.24 9.90
N ALA A 144 25.30 -1.75 9.06
CA ALA A 144 24.99 -0.72 8.08
C ALA A 144 23.99 -1.18 7.02
N SER A 145 23.85 -2.49 6.81
CA SER A 145 22.89 -3.09 5.87
C SER A 145 21.47 -3.27 6.47
N LEU A 146 21.28 -3.04 7.77
CA LEU A 146 19.99 -3.22 8.44
C LEU A 146 19.04 -2.05 8.23
N TYR A 147 19.53 -0.88 7.88
CA TYR A 147 18.73 0.33 7.74
C TYR A 147 18.96 1.00 6.37
N THR A 148 18.01 1.82 5.95
CA THR A 148 18.12 2.54 4.69
C THR A 148 19.16 3.65 4.77
N SER A 149 19.99 3.81 3.73
CA SER A 149 21.02 4.87 3.64
C SER A 149 20.46 6.29 3.75
N SER A 150 19.16 6.47 3.52
CA SER A 150 18.49 7.77 3.71
C SER A 150 18.50 8.25 5.16
N GLU A 151 18.69 7.35 6.13
CA GLU A 151 18.73 7.71 7.55
C GLU A 151 19.97 8.54 7.91
N ALA A 152 21.12 8.24 7.32
CA ALA A 152 22.33 9.06 7.44
C ALA A 152 22.08 10.51 6.98
N TYR A 153 21.44 10.68 5.83
CA TYR A 153 21.05 12.03 5.34
C TYR A 153 20.05 12.71 6.25
N ARG A 154 19.12 11.95 6.82
CA ARG A 154 18.14 12.50 7.77
C ARG A 154 18.79 13.03 9.05
N LEU A 155 19.76 12.29 9.61
CA LEU A 155 20.54 12.76 10.77
C LEU A 155 21.32 14.05 10.45
N ARG A 156 21.97 14.12 9.28
CA ARG A 156 22.60 15.31 8.80
C ARG A 156 21.65 16.50 8.77
N ASP A 157 20.49 16.32 8.15
CA ASP A 157 19.50 17.37 7.98
C ASP A 157 18.92 17.83 9.32
N MET A 158 18.80 16.93 10.30
CA MET A 158 18.41 17.27 11.68
C MET A 158 19.44 18.22 12.31
N VAL A 159 20.73 17.90 12.23
CA VAL A 159 21.80 18.75 12.78
C VAL A 159 21.94 20.05 12.01
N MET A 160 21.78 20.03 10.69
CA MET A 160 21.77 21.25 9.87
C MET A 160 20.64 22.19 10.25
N LYS A 161 19.48 21.64 10.63
CA LYS A 161 18.31 22.40 11.10
C LYS A 161 18.49 22.88 12.54
N ASP A 162 18.95 22.01 13.42
CA ASP A 162 19.21 22.29 14.83
C ASP A 162 20.62 21.83 15.25
N PRO A 163 21.64 22.68 15.12
CA PRO A 163 23.01 22.37 15.52
C PRO A 163 23.17 22.09 17.02
N SER A 164 22.19 22.45 17.87
CA SER A 164 22.25 22.20 19.30
C SER A 164 22.12 20.70 19.67
N LEU A 165 21.81 19.85 18.68
CA LEU A 165 21.78 18.40 18.84
C LEU A 165 23.18 17.81 19.05
N VAL A 166 24.24 18.45 18.53
CA VAL A 166 25.63 17.99 18.71
C VAL A 166 25.97 17.92 20.21
N GLY A 167 26.47 16.77 20.63
CA GLY A 167 26.73 16.47 22.05
C GLY A 167 25.53 15.96 22.84
N LYS A 168 24.35 15.82 22.20
CA LYS A 168 23.14 15.28 22.85
C LYS A 168 22.82 13.89 22.36
N LYS A 169 22.00 13.19 23.16
CA LYS A 169 21.45 11.88 22.85
C LYS A 169 19.95 12.02 22.60
N GLU A 170 19.48 11.51 21.47
CA GLU A 170 18.07 11.56 21.08
C GLU A 170 17.59 10.20 20.64
N ASP A 171 16.33 9.85 20.98
CA ASP A 171 15.71 8.63 20.52
C ASP A 171 15.18 8.79 19.09
N ILE A 172 15.86 8.15 18.16
CA ILE A 172 15.59 8.25 16.72
C ILE A 172 14.96 6.95 16.23
N LYS A 173 13.84 7.06 15.51
CA LYS A 173 13.30 5.93 14.73
C LYS A 173 14.08 5.83 13.42
N VAL A 174 14.82 4.77 13.27
CA VAL A 174 15.60 4.43 12.08
C VAL A 174 14.81 3.43 11.24
N LEU A 175 14.60 3.71 9.97
CA LEU A 175 13.85 2.85 9.07
C LEU A 175 14.71 1.68 8.60
N ALA A 176 14.16 0.49 8.61
CA ALA A 176 14.82 -0.69 8.08
C ALA A 176 15.11 -0.56 6.57
N ASP A 177 16.16 -1.24 6.10
CA ASP A 177 16.39 -1.43 4.67
C ASP A 177 15.21 -2.17 4.03
N ALA A 178 14.97 -1.93 2.75
CA ALA A 178 13.83 -2.51 2.03
C ALA A 178 13.84 -4.05 2.06
N ASN A 179 15.01 -4.68 1.92
CA ASN A 179 15.14 -6.14 1.96
C ASN A 179 14.94 -6.69 3.38
N VAL A 180 15.41 -5.95 4.38
CA VAL A 180 15.19 -6.28 5.80
C VAL A 180 13.71 -6.16 6.15
N ASP A 181 13.04 -5.11 5.68
CA ASP A 181 11.61 -4.92 5.91
C ASP A 181 10.78 -6.06 5.30
N VAL A 182 11.08 -6.43 4.05
CA VAL A 182 10.42 -7.57 3.37
C VAL A 182 10.70 -8.90 4.07
N TRP A 183 11.92 -9.09 4.61
CA TRP A 183 12.29 -10.25 5.41
C TRP A 183 11.48 -10.32 6.72
N LEU A 184 11.42 -9.23 7.45
CA LEU A 184 10.65 -9.13 8.71
C LEU A 184 9.14 -9.28 8.50
N ALA A 185 8.62 -8.76 7.38
CA ALA A 185 7.22 -8.93 6.99
C ALA A 185 6.84 -10.36 6.59
N GLY A 186 7.83 -11.28 6.45
CA GLY A 186 7.60 -12.67 6.07
C GLY A 186 7.22 -12.86 4.60
N ASN A 187 7.52 -11.88 3.75
CA ASN A 187 7.20 -11.90 2.32
C ASN A 187 8.29 -12.57 1.46
N ILE A 188 9.36 -13.06 2.10
CA ILE A 188 10.43 -13.82 1.46
C ILE A 188 10.31 -15.29 1.86
N ASP A 189 10.50 -16.19 0.91
CA ASP A 189 10.60 -17.62 1.19
C ASP A 189 11.93 -17.91 1.91
N ARG A 190 11.87 -18.12 3.21
CA ARG A 190 13.04 -18.40 4.07
C ARG A 190 13.67 -19.76 3.82
N SER A 191 13.01 -20.64 3.03
CA SER A 191 13.53 -21.97 2.68
C SER A 191 14.47 -21.98 1.48
N LEU A 192 14.58 -20.84 0.76
CA LEU A 192 15.47 -20.72 -0.39
C LEU A 192 16.95 -20.84 0.03
N PRO A 193 17.81 -21.41 -0.83
CA PRO A 193 19.26 -21.43 -0.62
C PRO A 193 19.83 -20.02 -0.43
N ASP A 194 20.89 -19.88 0.35
CA ASP A 194 21.53 -18.58 0.65
C ASP A 194 21.89 -17.77 -0.59
N GLU A 195 22.31 -18.43 -1.67
CA GLU A 195 22.66 -17.81 -2.95
C GLU A 195 21.47 -17.15 -3.66
N GLN A 196 20.24 -17.52 -3.30
CA GLN A 196 19.00 -16.95 -3.86
C GLN A 196 18.34 -15.95 -2.91
N GLN A 197 18.89 -15.76 -1.72
CA GLN A 197 18.41 -14.79 -0.75
C GLN A 197 19.01 -13.41 -1.06
N GLN A 198 18.22 -12.36 -0.82
CA GLN A 198 18.67 -10.97 -1.04
C GLN A 198 19.55 -10.45 0.10
N LEU A 199 19.44 -11.04 1.28
CA LEU A 199 20.21 -10.70 2.46
C LEU A 199 21.25 -11.80 2.74
N SER A 200 22.46 -11.40 3.19
CA SER A 200 23.47 -12.33 3.66
C SER A 200 22.97 -13.09 4.91
N PRO A 201 23.51 -14.29 5.20
CA PRO A 201 23.14 -15.03 6.40
C PRO A 201 23.34 -14.22 7.69
N GLU A 202 24.40 -13.42 7.74
CA GLU A 202 24.76 -12.58 8.88
C GLU A 202 23.71 -11.47 9.10
N VAL A 203 23.31 -10.78 8.02
CA VAL A 203 22.29 -9.72 8.08
C VAL A 203 20.93 -10.29 8.44
N ARG A 204 20.57 -11.50 7.95
CA ARG A 204 19.31 -12.17 8.30
C ARG A 204 19.26 -12.51 9.78
N GLN A 205 20.37 -13.04 10.34
CA GLN A 205 20.46 -13.32 11.76
C GLN A 205 20.30 -12.05 12.59
N LEU A 206 20.99 -10.97 12.21
CA LEU A 206 20.88 -9.68 12.88
C LEU A 206 19.49 -9.04 12.78
N ALA A 207 18.76 -9.29 11.70
CA ALA A 207 17.40 -8.79 11.52
C ALA A 207 16.38 -9.56 12.40
N ASP A 208 16.66 -10.82 12.71
CA ASP A 208 15.80 -11.67 13.56
C ASP A 208 16.08 -11.52 15.08
N GLU A 209 17.21 -10.88 15.48
CA GLU A 209 17.60 -10.57 16.88
C GLU A 209 16.99 -9.24 17.35
#